data_ee85f4d8856f45a06e86c12db6c93776
#
_entry.id   ee85f4d8856f45a06e86c12db6c93776
#
_cell.length_a   1.000
_cell.length_b   1.000
_cell.length_c   1.000
_cell.angle_alpha   90.00
_cell.angle_beta   90.00
_cell.angle_gamma   90.00
#
_symmetry.space_group_name_H-M   'P 1'
#
loop_
_entity.id
_entity.type
_entity.pdbx_description
1 polymer ?
#
loop_
_entity_poly.entity_id
_entity_poly.type
_entity_poly.pdbx_seq_one_letter_code
_entity_poly.pdbx_strand_id
1 'polypeptide(L)'
;MKLAQILAEMEKQLEAVGEEAESLSFTFRISKNLSFTQFVLKMQAEATEDDIELLKKIQSQLLVHRPAQYIIGNAEFHGHSFKVDERVLIPRPETEELVNLILSENQNSSLKVLDIGTGSGAIALSLAIDRDNWQVTASDISSNALELAQENAEVIDVAIDFVQSDCFQAITGKYDIIVSNPPYISETDREEVGLNVLTSEPHLALFAVEDGYAVYRKIAENAQKHLTEKGKIYLEIGYKQGEYVKKLFESAFPKMRIRVLQDQFGKDRMVVVDRG
;
A
#
# COMPACT_ATOMS: atom_id res chain seq x y z
N MET A 1 -22.86 30.93 9.16
CA MET A 1 -21.74 31.03 8.16
C MET A 1 -21.80 29.84 7.22
N LYS A 2 -21.62 30.05 5.92
CA LYS A 2 -21.63 28.92 4.96
C LYS A 2 -20.49 27.95 5.22
N LEU A 3 -20.72 26.67 4.99
CA LEU A 3 -19.72 25.62 5.15
C LEU A 3 -18.43 25.90 4.35
N ALA A 4 -18.57 26.37 3.10
CA ALA A 4 -17.43 26.74 2.26
C ALA A 4 -16.53 27.83 2.87
N GLN A 5 -17.09 28.78 3.61
CA GLN A 5 -16.30 29.83 4.26
C GLN A 5 -15.48 29.29 5.44
N ILE A 6 -16.08 28.38 6.21
CA ILE A 6 -15.40 27.72 7.34
C ILE A 6 -14.26 26.84 6.83
N LEU A 7 -14.54 26.02 5.80
CA LEU A 7 -13.52 25.18 5.17
C LEU A 7 -12.32 26.02 4.69
N ALA A 8 -12.59 27.08 3.90
CA ALA A 8 -11.52 27.93 3.35
C ALA A 8 -10.64 28.61 4.44
N GLU A 9 -11.23 28.95 5.59
CA GLU A 9 -10.45 29.51 6.72
C GLU A 9 -9.60 28.44 7.41
N MET A 10 -10.16 27.23 7.61
CA MET A 10 -9.45 26.14 8.26
C MET A 10 -8.36 25.53 7.34
N GLU A 11 -8.60 25.45 6.04
CA GLU A 11 -7.64 24.98 5.03
C GLU A 11 -6.39 25.87 4.97
N LYS A 12 -6.55 27.20 5.07
CA LYS A 12 -5.40 28.13 5.18
C LYS A 12 -4.50 27.86 6.40
N GLN A 13 -5.09 27.37 7.50
CA GLN A 13 -4.32 27.01 8.68
C GLN A 13 -3.50 25.73 8.47
N LEU A 14 -4.03 24.79 7.68
CA LEU A 14 -3.30 23.57 7.28
C LEU A 14 -2.15 23.90 6.33
N GLU A 15 -2.39 24.73 5.33
CA GLU A 15 -1.32 25.19 4.42
C GLU A 15 -0.16 25.87 5.18
N ALA A 16 -0.47 26.63 6.24
CA ALA A 16 0.53 27.31 7.05
C ALA A 16 1.49 26.36 7.79
N VAL A 17 1.10 25.08 7.99
CA VAL A 17 1.95 24.03 8.59
C VAL A 17 2.45 23.02 7.55
N GLY A 18 2.24 23.30 6.27
CA GLY A 18 2.72 22.44 5.15
C GLY A 18 1.83 21.24 4.85
N GLU A 19 0.58 21.23 5.35
CA GLU A 19 -0.40 20.20 5.00
C GLU A 19 -1.19 20.56 3.73
N GLU A 20 -1.66 19.53 3.02
CA GLU A 20 -2.54 19.72 1.88
C GLU A 20 -3.91 20.21 2.33
N ALA A 21 -4.29 21.42 1.90
CA ALA A 21 -5.57 22.04 2.27
C ALA A 21 -6.77 21.12 1.99
N GLU A 22 -6.77 20.45 0.83
CA GLU A 22 -7.85 19.60 0.36
C GLU A 22 -8.09 18.37 1.26
N SER A 23 -7.12 17.98 2.09
CA SER A 23 -7.26 16.89 3.04
C SER A 23 -8.42 17.09 4.02
N LEU A 24 -8.70 18.35 4.41
CA LEU A 24 -9.83 18.66 5.31
C LEU A 24 -11.19 18.41 4.64
N SER A 25 -11.39 18.99 3.46
CA SER A 25 -12.64 18.85 2.71
C SER A 25 -12.87 17.41 2.27
N PHE A 26 -11.81 16.72 1.85
CA PHE A 26 -11.85 15.29 1.52
C PHE A 26 -12.29 14.45 2.72
N THR A 27 -11.59 14.59 3.87
CA THR A 27 -11.88 13.81 5.08
C THR A 27 -13.30 14.09 5.60
N PHE A 28 -13.72 15.36 5.61
CA PHE A 28 -15.08 15.73 6.01
C PHE A 28 -16.12 15.08 5.11
N ARG A 29 -15.95 15.14 3.79
CA ARG A 29 -16.87 14.56 2.81
C ARG A 29 -17.05 13.06 3.04
N ILE A 30 -15.95 12.32 3.19
CA ILE A 30 -15.99 10.87 3.41
C ILE A 30 -16.59 10.53 4.77
N SER A 31 -16.20 11.22 5.85
CA SER A 31 -16.73 10.99 7.20
C SER A 31 -18.25 11.24 7.30
N LYS A 32 -18.79 12.12 6.47
CA LYS A 32 -20.25 12.35 6.37
C LYS A 32 -20.93 11.44 5.34
N ASN A 33 -20.20 10.54 4.69
CA ASN A 33 -20.71 9.68 3.62
C ASN A 33 -21.44 10.45 2.51
N LEU A 34 -20.87 11.59 2.08
CA LEU A 34 -21.45 12.43 1.05
C LEU A 34 -20.86 12.10 -0.33
N SER A 35 -21.73 11.94 -1.32
CA SER A 35 -21.30 11.99 -2.71
C SER A 35 -20.71 13.36 -3.03
N PHE A 36 -19.92 13.47 -4.11
CA PHE A 36 -19.34 14.75 -4.52
C PHE A 36 -20.43 15.82 -4.75
N THR A 37 -21.54 15.46 -5.41
CA THR A 37 -22.66 16.37 -5.65
C THR A 37 -23.30 16.84 -4.35
N GLN A 38 -23.53 15.93 -3.39
CA GLN A 38 -24.09 16.28 -2.09
C GLN A 38 -23.16 17.21 -1.30
N PHE A 39 -21.85 16.98 -1.38
CA PHE A 39 -20.86 17.84 -0.75
C PHE A 39 -20.86 19.26 -1.35
N VAL A 40 -20.89 19.39 -2.69
CA VAL A 40 -20.95 20.69 -3.37
C VAL A 40 -22.21 21.47 -2.96
N LEU A 41 -23.36 20.80 -2.89
CA LEU A 41 -24.60 21.42 -2.42
C LEU A 41 -24.49 21.84 -0.95
N LYS A 42 -23.92 20.99 -0.10
CA LYS A 42 -23.73 21.27 1.32
C LYS A 42 -22.81 22.46 1.57
N MET A 43 -21.78 22.65 0.75
CA MET A 43 -20.90 23.83 0.84
C MET A 43 -21.64 25.18 0.67
N GLN A 44 -22.75 25.19 -0.07
CA GLN A 44 -23.58 26.42 -0.27
C GLN A 44 -24.51 26.67 0.92
N ALA A 45 -24.79 25.71 1.75
CA ALA A 45 -25.65 25.80 2.92
C ALA A 45 -24.90 26.39 4.14
N GLU A 46 -25.64 26.78 5.16
CA GLU A 46 -25.07 27.08 6.46
C GLU A 46 -24.59 25.81 7.16
N ALA A 47 -23.41 25.88 7.77
CA ALA A 47 -22.86 24.77 8.54
C ALA A 47 -23.67 24.58 9.84
N THR A 48 -23.98 23.32 10.16
CA THR A 48 -24.58 22.94 11.44
C THR A 48 -23.51 22.91 12.54
N GLU A 49 -23.93 22.88 13.80
CA GLU A 49 -23.00 22.70 14.93
C GLU A 49 -22.20 21.41 14.81
N ASP A 50 -22.87 20.31 14.42
CA ASP A 50 -22.21 18.99 14.18
C ASP A 50 -21.18 19.05 13.05
N ASP A 51 -21.42 19.84 12.00
CA ASP A 51 -20.44 20.02 10.91
C ASP A 51 -19.20 20.75 11.43
N ILE A 52 -19.38 21.79 12.23
CA ILE A 52 -18.30 22.58 12.79
C ILE A 52 -17.47 21.73 13.79
N GLU A 53 -18.14 20.96 14.63
CA GLU A 53 -17.47 20.09 15.58
C GLU A 53 -16.64 19.01 14.86
N LEU A 54 -17.21 18.35 13.85
CA LEU A 54 -16.49 17.37 13.04
C LEU A 54 -15.29 17.99 12.33
N LEU A 55 -15.45 19.16 11.71
CA LEU A 55 -14.34 19.87 11.05
C LEU A 55 -13.21 20.19 12.01
N LYS A 56 -13.51 20.70 13.21
CA LYS A 56 -12.51 20.96 14.24
C LYS A 56 -11.77 19.70 14.66
N LYS A 57 -12.50 18.57 14.83
CA LYS A 57 -11.91 17.28 15.15
C LYS A 57 -10.97 16.79 14.06
N ILE A 58 -11.38 16.87 12.79
CA ILE A 58 -10.54 16.50 11.65
C ILE A 58 -9.31 17.40 11.57
N GLN A 59 -9.52 18.72 11.59
CA GLN A 59 -8.44 19.69 11.51
C GLN A 59 -7.40 19.49 12.60
N SER A 60 -7.80 19.25 13.86
CA SER A 60 -6.87 19.02 14.95
C SER A 60 -5.95 17.82 14.74
N GLN A 61 -6.40 16.79 14.00
CA GLN A 61 -5.60 15.63 13.64
C GLN A 61 -4.69 15.92 12.44
N LEU A 62 -5.19 16.62 11.43
CA LEU A 62 -4.39 17.03 10.27
C LEU A 62 -3.25 18.00 10.68
N LEU A 63 -3.50 18.92 11.61
CA LEU A 63 -2.48 19.84 12.14
C LEU A 63 -1.31 19.13 12.85
N VAL A 64 -1.47 17.90 13.28
CA VAL A 64 -0.39 17.05 13.80
C VAL A 64 0.10 16.03 12.77
N HIS A 65 -0.15 16.30 11.49
CA HIS A 65 0.27 15.50 10.34
C HIS A 65 -0.29 14.08 10.28
N ARG A 66 -1.46 13.82 10.91
CA ARG A 66 -2.14 12.53 10.79
C ARG A 66 -2.76 12.39 9.40
N PRO A 67 -2.45 11.34 8.62
CA PRO A 67 -3.01 11.14 7.29
C PRO A 67 -4.54 11.08 7.27
N ALA A 68 -5.15 11.66 6.24
CA ALA A 68 -6.60 11.65 6.06
C ALA A 68 -7.21 10.24 6.13
N GLN A 69 -6.53 9.24 5.52
CA GLN A 69 -6.97 7.85 5.51
C GLN A 69 -7.01 7.24 6.91
N TYR A 70 -6.06 7.58 7.80
CA TYR A 70 -6.11 7.11 9.19
C TYR A 70 -7.20 7.81 10.01
N ILE A 71 -7.54 9.07 9.67
CA ILE A 71 -8.65 9.79 10.31
C ILE A 71 -9.99 9.16 9.88
N ILE A 72 -10.11 8.78 8.61
CA ILE A 72 -11.27 8.10 8.05
C ILE A 72 -11.33 6.65 8.52
N GLY A 73 -10.18 6.00 8.72
CA GLY A 73 -10.03 4.59 9.05
C GLY A 73 -10.04 3.66 7.83
N ASN A 74 -10.08 4.20 6.61
CA ASN A 74 -10.11 3.42 5.37
C ASN A 74 -9.30 4.10 4.26
N ALA A 75 -8.79 3.29 3.33
CA ALA A 75 -8.17 3.70 2.08
C ALA A 75 -8.75 2.90 0.92
N GLU A 76 -9.00 3.58 -0.20
CA GLU A 76 -9.40 2.92 -1.44
C GLU A 76 -8.17 2.34 -2.14
N PHE A 77 -8.29 1.10 -2.61
CA PHE A 77 -7.26 0.43 -3.39
C PHE A 77 -7.88 -0.61 -4.31
N HIS A 78 -7.56 -0.57 -5.58
CA HIS A 78 -8.01 -1.53 -6.62
C HIS A 78 -9.54 -1.73 -6.63
N GLY A 79 -10.29 -0.64 -6.43
CA GLY A 79 -11.77 -0.66 -6.41
C GLY A 79 -12.39 -1.19 -5.13
N HIS A 80 -11.60 -1.46 -4.10
CA HIS A 80 -12.06 -1.93 -2.79
C HIS A 80 -11.65 -0.98 -1.68
N SER A 81 -12.41 -0.97 -0.58
CA SER A 81 -12.10 -0.17 0.61
C SER A 81 -11.43 -1.04 1.66
N PHE A 82 -10.21 -0.68 2.05
CA PHE A 82 -9.41 -1.37 3.05
C PHE A 82 -9.35 -0.56 4.33
N LYS A 83 -9.60 -1.19 5.47
CA LYS A 83 -9.31 -0.60 6.78
C LYS A 83 -7.82 -0.32 6.89
N VAL A 84 -7.47 0.87 7.39
CA VAL A 84 -6.10 1.29 7.64
C VAL A 84 -6.00 2.06 8.96
N ASP A 85 -4.93 1.83 9.68
CA ASP A 85 -4.50 2.60 10.84
C ASP A 85 -2.98 2.52 10.98
N GLU A 86 -2.43 3.02 12.08
CA GLU A 86 -0.98 3.13 12.31
C GLU A 86 -0.23 1.78 12.32
N ARG A 87 -0.94 0.66 12.22
CA ARG A 87 -0.33 -0.68 12.11
C ARG A 87 0.26 -0.97 10.73
N VAL A 88 -0.19 -0.28 9.67
CA VAL A 88 0.14 -0.60 8.28
C VAL A 88 0.43 0.63 7.43
N LEU A 89 1.21 0.46 6.38
CA LEU A 89 1.34 1.46 5.30
C LEU A 89 -0.03 1.68 4.63
N ILE A 90 -0.38 2.93 4.37
CA ILE A 90 -1.54 3.26 3.53
C ILE A 90 -1.28 2.76 2.11
N PRO A 91 -2.14 1.91 1.52
CA PRO A 91 -1.98 1.46 0.14
C PRO A 91 -1.81 2.61 -0.84
N ARG A 92 -0.86 2.49 -1.77
CA ARG A 92 -0.52 3.54 -2.74
C ARG A 92 -1.11 3.25 -4.11
N PRO A 93 -1.55 4.25 -4.87
CA PRO A 93 -2.08 4.05 -6.22
C PRO A 93 -1.09 3.36 -7.18
N GLU A 94 0.21 3.62 -7.03
CA GLU A 94 1.26 2.99 -7.84
C GLU A 94 1.31 1.46 -7.64
N THR A 95 0.96 1.00 -6.44
CA THR A 95 0.90 -0.44 -6.12
C THR A 95 -0.27 -1.14 -6.84
N GLU A 96 -1.31 -0.41 -7.24
CA GLU A 96 -2.39 -0.98 -8.08
C GLU A 96 -1.86 -1.42 -9.46
N GLU A 97 -0.86 -0.72 -9.99
CA GLU A 97 -0.23 -1.10 -11.26
C GLU A 97 0.47 -2.46 -11.15
N LEU A 98 1.07 -2.77 -10.00
CA LEU A 98 1.66 -4.08 -9.73
C LEU A 98 0.59 -5.19 -9.71
N VAL A 99 -0.55 -4.96 -9.06
CA VAL A 99 -1.70 -5.89 -9.06
C VAL A 99 -2.22 -6.10 -10.48
N ASN A 100 -2.46 -5.01 -11.23
CA ASN A 100 -2.91 -5.09 -12.62
C ASN A 100 -1.94 -5.86 -13.52
N LEU A 101 -0.64 -5.66 -13.35
CA LEU A 101 0.39 -6.37 -14.09
C LEU A 101 0.33 -7.87 -13.81
N ILE A 102 0.24 -8.27 -12.53
CA ILE A 102 0.13 -9.66 -12.11
C ILE A 102 -1.10 -10.32 -12.74
N LEU A 103 -2.26 -9.67 -12.66
CA LEU A 103 -3.51 -10.19 -13.21
C LEU A 103 -3.48 -10.34 -14.74
N SER A 104 -2.86 -9.37 -15.43
CA SER A 104 -2.75 -9.39 -16.90
C SER A 104 -1.80 -10.45 -17.42
N GLU A 105 -0.70 -10.73 -16.72
CA GLU A 105 0.31 -11.69 -17.13
C GLU A 105 0.05 -13.13 -16.67
N ASN A 106 -0.99 -13.34 -15.83
CA ASN A 106 -1.31 -14.64 -15.24
C ASN A 106 -2.79 -14.93 -15.34
N GLN A 107 -3.19 -15.59 -16.44
CA GLN A 107 -4.59 -15.90 -16.73
C GLN A 107 -4.97 -17.35 -16.41
N ASN A 108 -4.07 -18.13 -15.79
CA ASN A 108 -4.32 -19.51 -15.42
C ASN A 108 -5.38 -19.63 -14.33
N SER A 109 -6.13 -20.72 -14.38
CA SER A 109 -7.29 -20.93 -13.53
C SER A 109 -6.99 -21.26 -12.07
N SER A 110 -5.78 -21.62 -11.70
CA SER A 110 -5.41 -21.91 -10.31
C SER A 110 -3.93 -21.70 -10.11
N LEU A 111 -3.58 -20.72 -9.29
CA LEU A 111 -2.20 -20.41 -8.94
C LEU A 111 -2.06 -20.29 -7.41
N LYS A 112 -0.86 -20.60 -6.93
CA LYS A 112 -0.44 -20.32 -5.55
C LYS A 112 0.34 -19.03 -5.51
N VAL A 113 -0.13 -18.08 -4.72
CA VAL A 113 0.44 -16.74 -4.59
C VAL A 113 0.93 -16.53 -3.17
N LEU A 114 2.14 -15.96 -3.01
CA LEU A 114 2.68 -15.50 -1.75
C LEU A 114 2.88 -13.99 -1.84
N ASP A 115 2.24 -13.26 -0.95
CA ASP A 115 2.47 -11.83 -0.72
C ASP A 115 3.35 -11.64 0.53
N ILE A 116 4.55 -11.06 0.35
CA ILE A 116 5.53 -10.83 1.42
C ILE A 116 5.50 -9.37 1.84
N GLY A 117 5.26 -9.11 3.13
CA GLY A 117 5.05 -7.76 3.65
C GLY A 117 3.67 -7.24 3.27
N THR A 118 2.64 -8.03 3.56
CA THR A 118 1.27 -7.78 3.08
C THR A 118 0.63 -6.51 3.64
N GLY A 119 1.12 -5.99 4.77
CA GLY A 119 0.58 -4.79 5.42
C GLY A 119 -0.92 -4.90 5.70
N SER A 120 -1.71 -4.06 5.06
CA SER A 120 -3.18 -4.08 5.14
C SER A 120 -3.85 -5.26 4.43
N GLY A 121 -3.08 -6.10 3.73
CA GLY A 121 -3.61 -7.14 2.87
C GLY A 121 -4.01 -6.66 1.47
N ALA A 122 -3.76 -5.41 1.13
CA ALA A 122 -4.28 -4.78 -0.09
C ALA A 122 -3.92 -5.56 -1.37
N ILE A 123 -2.65 -5.98 -1.54
CA ILE A 123 -2.23 -6.78 -2.70
C ILE A 123 -2.87 -8.18 -2.66
N ALA A 124 -2.68 -8.90 -1.55
CA ALA A 124 -3.12 -10.28 -1.39
C ALA A 124 -4.64 -10.42 -1.59
N LEU A 125 -5.43 -9.57 -0.94
CA LEU A 125 -6.88 -9.61 -1.00
C LEU A 125 -7.40 -9.18 -2.37
N SER A 126 -6.83 -8.14 -3.01
CA SER A 126 -7.22 -7.77 -4.38
C SER A 126 -6.98 -8.90 -5.37
N LEU A 127 -5.85 -9.61 -5.27
CA LEU A 127 -5.58 -10.77 -6.11
C LEU A 127 -6.57 -11.92 -5.86
N ALA A 128 -6.95 -12.16 -4.61
CA ALA A 128 -7.90 -13.20 -4.24
C ALA A 128 -9.33 -12.88 -4.69
N ILE A 129 -9.73 -11.59 -4.65
CA ILE A 129 -11.04 -11.14 -5.15
C ILE A 129 -11.15 -11.34 -6.67
N ASP A 130 -10.13 -10.89 -7.42
CA ASP A 130 -10.15 -10.94 -8.88
C ASP A 130 -9.93 -12.34 -9.44
N ARG A 131 -9.42 -13.27 -8.63
CA ARG A 131 -9.12 -14.66 -8.96
C ARG A 131 -9.54 -15.57 -7.82
N ASP A 132 -10.82 -15.86 -7.74
CA ASP A 132 -11.47 -16.67 -6.70
C ASP A 132 -10.92 -18.11 -6.57
N ASN A 133 -10.24 -18.58 -7.58
CA ASN A 133 -9.60 -19.90 -7.62
C ASN A 133 -8.08 -19.89 -7.36
N TRP A 134 -7.49 -18.73 -7.05
CA TRP A 134 -6.10 -18.66 -6.61
C TRP A 134 -6.00 -18.96 -5.11
N GLN A 135 -4.94 -19.65 -4.72
CA GLN A 135 -4.59 -19.90 -3.32
C GLN A 135 -3.60 -18.83 -2.88
N VAL A 136 -4.08 -17.84 -2.14
CA VAL A 136 -3.26 -16.70 -1.71
C VAL A 136 -2.83 -16.90 -0.26
N THR A 137 -1.54 -16.73 -0.02
CA THR A 137 -0.94 -16.64 1.30
C THR A 137 -0.39 -15.22 1.50
N ALA A 138 -0.84 -14.53 2.53
CA ALA A 138 -0.34 -13.25 2.95
C ALA A 138 0.62 -13.41 4.12
N SER A 139 1.82 -12.82 4.04
CA SER A 139 2.78 -12.88 5.12
C SER A 139 3.28 -11.49 5.51
N ASP A 140 3.54 -11.31 6.80
CA ASP A 140 4.14 -10.11 7.35
C ASP A 140 4.98 -10.45 8.58
N ILE A 141 5.99 -9.65 8.86
CA ILE A 141 6.78 -9.76 10.08
C ILE A 141 6.02 -9.22 11.29
N SER A 142 5.14 -8.24 11.05
CA SER A 142 4.29 -7.59 12.06
C SER A 142 3.01 -8.37 12.29
N SER A 143 2.81 -8.89 13.50
CA SER A 143 1.54 -9.50 13.91
C SER A 143 0.39 -8.51 13.87
N ASN A 144 0.64 -7.23 14.20
CA ASN A 144 -0.38 -6.17 14.17
C ASN A 144 -0.86 -5.88 12.74
N ALA A 145 0.05 -5.93 11.74
CA ALA A 145 -0.33 -5.80 10.35
C ALA A 145 -1.20 -6.99 9.90
N LEU A 146 -0.82 -8.21 10.28
CA LEU A 146 -1.62 -9.41 9.98
C LEU A 146 -3.01 -9.39 10.63
N GLU A 147 -3.14 -8.90 11.85
CA GLU A 147 -4.45 -8.71 12.48
C GLU A 147 -5.33 -7.78 11.65
N LEU A 148 -4.79 -6.64 11.21
CA LEU A 148 -5.54 -5.71 10.38
C LEU A 148 -5.86 -6.29 9.00
N ALA A 149 -4.94 -7.04 8.38
CA ALA A 149 -5.19 -7.73 7.11
C ALA A 149 -6.29 -8.80 7.25
N GLN A 150 -6.35 -9.51 8.38
CA GLN A 150 -7.44 -10.45 8.70
C GLN A 150 -8.77 -9.72 8.88
N GLU A 151 -8.80 -8.59 9.61
CA GLU A 151 -9.99 -7.75 9.73
C GLU A 151 -10.50 -7.31 8.33
N ASN A 152 -9.60 -6.95 7.40
CA ASN A 152 -9.95 -6.62 6.03
C ASN A 152 -10.52 -7.82 5.27
N ALA A 153 -9.90 -9.00 5.39
CA ALA A 153 -10.38 -10.22 4.76
C ALA A 153 -11.80 -10.59 5.22
N GLU A 154 -12.08 -10.45 6.52
CA GLU A 154 -13.40 -10.68 7.10
C GLU A 154 -14.46 -9.70 6.55
N VAL A 155 -14.13 -8.39 6.49
CA VAL A 155 -15.05 -7.36 5.99
C VAL A 155 -15.36 -7.55 4.51
N ILE A 156 -14.36 -7.98 3.72
CA ILE A 156 -14.48 -8.19 2.27
C ILE A 156 -15.09 -9.58 1.95
N ASP A 157 -15.17 -10.48 2.92
CA ASP A 157 -15.63 -11.88 2.79
C ASP A 157 -14.74 -12.70 1.84
N VAL A 158 -13.42 -12.61 2.02
CA VAL A 158 -12.41 -13.34 1.25
C VAL A 158 -11.54 -14.18 2.16
N ALA A 159 -11.41 -15.48 1.85
CA ALA A 159 -10.57 -16.40 2.60
C ALA A 159 -9.19 -16.57 1.95
N ILE A 160 -8.13 -16.20 2.69
CA ILE A 160 -6.74 -16.44 2.34
C ILE A 160 -5.96 -16.95 3.55
N ASP A 161 -4.77 -17.49 3.36
CA ASP A 161 -3.89 -17.92 4.44
C ASP A 161 -3.05 -16.74 4.96
N PHE A 162 -2.90 -16.63 6.29
CA PHE A 162 -2.05 -15.62 6.93
C PHE A 162 -0.91 -16.28 7.69
N VAL A 163 0.33 -15.80 7.50
CA VAL A 163 1.53 -16.36 8.12
C VAL A 163 2.42 -15.25 8.66
N GLN A 164 2.69 -15.25 9.96
CA GLN A 164 3.70 -14.36 10.50
C GLN A 164 5.10 -14.88 10.13
N SER A 165 5.87 -14.07 9.36
CA SER A 165 7.17 -14.48 8.85
C SER A 165 8.09 -13.29 8.55
N ASP A 166 9.35 -13.36 8.94
CA ASP A 166 10.38 -12.50 8.35
C ASP A 166 10.76 -13.09 6.99
N CYS A 167 10.20 -12.50 5.92
CA CYS A 167 10.28 -13.02 4.55
C CYS A 167 9.90 -14.50 4.50
N PHE A 168 10.85 -15.40 4.30
CA PHE A 168 10.62 -16.84 4.10
C PHE A 168 10.80 -17.71 5.34
N GLN A 169 11.11 -17.15 6.52
CA GLN A 169 11.49 -17.96 7.69
C GLN A 169 10.44 -18.99 8.11
N ALA A 170 9.16 -18.64 8.05
CA ALA A 170 8.04 -19.53 8.38
C ALA A 170 7.27 -20.01 7.15
N ILE A 171 7.68 -19.60 5.95
CA ILE A 171 7.00 -19.95 4.70
C ILE A 171 7.35 -21.38 4.30
N THR A 172 6.34 -22.16 3.95
CA THR A 172 6.48 -23.53 3.47
C THR A 172 5.87 -23.69 2.07
N GLY A 173 6.34 -24.73 1.36
CA GLY A 173 5.78 -25.02 0.03
C GLY A 173 6.39 -24.20 -1.09
N LYS A 174 5.72 -24.24 -2.25
CA LYS A 174 6.09 -23.56 -3.49
C LYS A 174 4.94 -22.78 -4.05
N TYR A 175 5.26 -21.64 -4.65
CA TYR A 175 4.31 -20.66 -5.18
C TYR A 175 4.57 -20.42 -6.67
N ASP A 176 3.52 -20.16 -7.40
CA ASP A 176 3.57 -19.77 -8.79
C ASP A 176 3.83 -18.28 -8.96
N ILE A 177 3.45 -17.50 -7.95
CA ILE A 177 3.71 -16.06 -7.87
C ILE A 177 4.22 -15.73 -6.46
N ILE A 178 5.33 -15.00 -6.40
CA ILE A 178 5.77 -14.30 -5.20
C ILE A 178 5.67 -12.81 -5.50
N VAL A 179 4.93 -12.08 -4.69
CA VAL A 179 4.79 -10.62 -4.81
C VAL A 179 5.23 -9.94 -3.52
N SER A 180 5.78 -8.75 -3.63
CA SER A 180 6.10 -7.91 -2.48
C SER A 180 6.16 -6.44 -2.86
N ASN A 181 5.59 -5.58 -2.01
CA ASN A 181 5.93 -4.18 -1.91
C ASN A 181 6.69 -3.98 -0.58
N PRO A 182 7.99 -4.28 -0.54
CA PRO A 182 8.74 -4.25 0.71
C PRO A 182 9.15 -2.82 1.09
N PRO A 183 9.53 -2.55 2.35
CA PRO A 183 10.17 -1.30 2.70
C PRO A 183 11.45 -1.12 1.86
N TYR A 184 11.58 0.06 1.24
CA TYR A 184 12.67 0.33 0.31
C TYR A 184 13.36 1.68 0.53
N ILE A 185 12.92 2.48 1.49
CA ILE A 185 13.51 3.80 1.75
C ILE A 185 14.78 3.61 2.58
N SER A 186 15.87 4.20 2.10
CA SER A 186 17.10 4.32 2.88
C SER A 186 16.93 5.35 3.99
N GLU A 187 17.56 5.15 5.14
CA GLU A 187 17.64 6.18 6.19
C GLU A 187 18.28 7.49 5.68
N THR A 188 19.13 7.42 4.66
CA THR A 188 19.74 8.60 4.02
C THR A 188 18.74 9.42 3.20
N ASP A 189 17.66 8.81 2.73
CA ASP A 189 16.60 9.46 1.94
C ASP A 189 15.42 9.92 2.81
N ARG A 190 15.54 9.87 4.13
CA ARG A 190 14.49 10.21 5.10
C ARG A 190 13.93 11.62 4.87
N GLU A 191 14.75 12.57 4.47
CA GLU A 191 14.35 13.96 4.20
C GLU A 191 13.47 14.10 2.94
N GLU A 192 13.47 13.11 2.05
CA GLU A 192 12.60 13.09 0.86
C GLU A 192 11.17 12.60 1.18
N VAL A 193 10.95 12.04 2.37
CA VAL A 193 9.67 11.48 2.79
C VAL A 193 8.79 12.57 3.40
N GLY A 194 7.53 12.63 2.99
CA GLY A 194 6.58 13.60 3.52
C GLY A 194 6.40 13.50 5.04
N LEU A 195 6.19 14.63 5.70
CA LEU A 195 6.14 14.71 7.16
C LEU A 195 4.99 13.85 7.74
N ASN A 196 3.83 13.85 7.09
CA ASN A 196 2.68 13.01 7.46
C ASN A 196 3.00 11.51 7.44
N VAL A 197 3.80 11.07 6.45
CA VAL A 197 4.27 9.68 6.35
C VAL A 197 5.25 9.37 7.50
N LEU A 198 6.25 10.24 7.69
CA LEU A 198 7.28 10.05 8.72
C LEU A 198 6.73 10.01 10.15
N THR A 199 5.68 10.78 10.43
CA THR A 199 5.14 10.93 11.78
C THR A 199 4.06 9.91 12.11
N SER A 200 3.40 9.33 11.11
CA SER A 200 2.20 8.53 11.34
C SER A 200 2.29 7.10 10.82
N GLU A 201 3.00 6.85 9.73
CA GLU A 201 3.08 5.51 9.16
C GLU A 201 4.19 4.68 9.81
N PRO A 202 4.03 3.35 9.94
CA PRO A 202 5.00 2.54 10.67
C PRO A 202 6.37 2.52 9.96
N HIS A 203 7.41 2.91 10.66
CA HIS A 203 8.77 2.97 10.12
C HIS A 203 9.25 1.61 9.57
N LEU A 204 8.76 0.50 10.14
CA LEU A 204 9.06 -0.85 9.67
C LEU A 204 8.56 -1.09 8.23
N ALA A 205 7.50 -0.41 7.81
CA ALA A 205 6.95 -0.51 6.45
C ALA A 205 7.58 0.48 5.46
N LEU A 206 8.37 1.45 5.94
CA LEU A 206 8.99 2.49 5.13
C LEU A 206 10.48 2.24 4.91
N PHE A 207 11.23 2.03 6.00
CA PHE A 207 12.67 2.03 6.00
C PHE A 207 13.26 0.62 5.99
N ALA A 208 14.25 0.41 5.14
CA ALA A 208 15.05 -0.80 5.15
C ALA A 208 16.54 -0.46 5.31
N VAL A 209 17.22 -1.26 6.13
CA VAL A 209 18.69 -1.21 6.25
C VAL A 209 19.34 -1.58 4.91
N GLU A 210 20.69 -1.47 4.86
CA GLU A 210 21.46 -1.76 3.66
C GLU A 210 21.02 -0.89 2.46
N ASP A 211 20.89 0.42 2.70
CA ASP A 211 20.46 1.43 1.71
C ASP A 211 19.10 1.13 1.05
N GLY A 212 18.17 0.54 1.81
CA GLY A 212 16.84 0.17 1.31
C GLY A 212 16.77 -1.18 0.60
N TYR A 213 17.85 -1.98 0.59
CA TYR A 213 17.91 -3.23 -0.19
C TYR A 213 17.77 -4.51 0.61
N ALA A 214 17.72 -4.45 1.94
CA ALA A 214 17.77 -5.64 2.79
C ALA A 214 16.70 -6.69 2.46
N VAL A 215 15.46 -6.26 2.23
CA VAL A 215 14.36 -7.18 1.92
C VAL A 215 14.51 -7.79 0.53
N TYR A 216 14.92 -6.99 -0.47
CA TYR A 216 15.19 -7.52 -1.81
C TYR A 216 16.28 -8.60 -1.81
N ARG A 217 17.34 -8.43 -1.00
CA ARG A 217 18.39 -9.45 -0.85
C ARG A 217 17.84 -10.72 -0.24
N LYS A 218 17.07 -10.63 0.85
CA LYS A 218 16.41 -11.79 1.46
C LYS A 218 15.52 -12.52 0.45
N ILE A 219 14.78 -11.79 -0.38
CA ILE A 219 13.94 -12.39 -1.43
C ILE A 219 14.82 -13.07 -2.49
N ALA A 220 15.85 -12.39 -3.01
CA ALA A 220 16.73 -12.94 -4.03
C ALA A 220 17.43 -14.24 -3.58
N GLU A 221 17.88 -14.30 -2.33
CA GLU A 221 18.59 -15.44 -1.76
C GLU A 221 17.70 -16.68 -1.52
N ASN A 222 16.42 -16.45 -1.20
CA ASN A 222 15.57 -17.53 -0.69
C ASN A 222 14.43 -17.91 -1.65
N ALA A 223 13.95 -17.01 -2.51
CA ALA A 223 12.76 -17.23 -3.33
C ALA A 223 12.88 -18.47 -4.25
N GLN A 224 14.08 -18.83 -4.71
CA GLN A 224 14.26 -19.99 -5.58
C GLN A 224 13.78 -21.30 -4.93
N LYS A 225 13.88 -21.44 -3.62
CA LYS A 225 13.42 -22.62 -2.87
C LYS A 225 11.90 -22.71 -2.82
N HIS A 226 11.23 -21.55 -2.92
CA HIS A 226 9.79 -21.38 -2.78
C HIS A 226 9.07 -21.10 -4.10
N LEU A 227 9.76 -21.10 -5.24
CA LEU A 227 9.17 -20.99 -6.56
C LEU A 227 8.87 -22.36 -7.16
N THR A 228 7.73 -22.46 -7.84
CA THR A 228 7.47 -23.56 -8.80
C THR A 228 8.40 -23.43 -10.00
N GLU A 229 8.45 -24.45 -10.86
CA GLU A 229 9.32 -24.42 -12.04
C GLU A 229 9.00 -23.24 -12.97
N LYS A 230 7.72 -22.85 -13.08
CA LYS A 230 7.25 -21.70 -13.89
C LYS A 230 6.96 -20.45 -13.05
N GLY A 231 7.36 -20.47 -11.79
CA GLY A 231 7.06 -19.40 -10.86
C GLY A 231 7.70 -18.07 -11.27
N LYS A 232 7.04 -16.98 -10.90
CA LYS A 232 7.44 -15.60 -11.18
C LYS A 232 7.56 -14.80 -9.89
N ILE A 233 8.37 -13.74 -9.91
CA ILE A 233 8.46 -12.79 -8.80
C ILE A 233 8.07 -11.42 -9.34
N TYR A 234 7.27 -10.68 -8.56
CA TYR A 234 6.85 -9.32 -8.84
C TYR A 234 7.17 -8.45 -7.63
N LEU A 235 7.94 -7.40 -7.84
CA LEU A 235 8.39 -6.52 -6.76
C LEU A 235 8.07 -5.07 -7.10
N GLU A 236 7.56 -4.32 -6.14
CA GLU A 236 7.61 -2.86 -6.20
C GLU A 236 8.99 -2.39 -5.74
N ILE A 237 9.49 -1.30 -6.33
CA ILE A 237 10.78 -0.71 -6.04
C ILE A 237 10.69 0.82 -5.95
N GLY A 238 11.61 1.41 -5.22
CA GLY A 238 11.86 2.85 -5.32
C GLY A 238 12.41 3.24 -6.70
N TYR A 239 12.03 4.39 -7.20
CA TYR A 239 12.34 4.83 -8.57
C TYR A 239 13.84 4.94 -8.91
N LYS A 240 14.71 5.00 -7.90
CA LYS A 240 16.18 5.03 -8.03
C LYS A 240 16.81 3.62 -8.00
N GLN A 241 16.03 2.57 -7.71
CA GLN A 241 16.55 1.25 -7.35
C GLN A 241 16.57 0.23 -8.51
N GLY A 242 15.96 0.56 -9.66
CA GLY A 242 15.75 -0.39 -10.76
C GLY A 242 17.01 -1.13 -11.21
N GLU A 243 18.11 -0.41 -11.45
CA GLU A 243 19.36 -1.01 -11.93
C GLU A 243 20.00 -1.96 -10.91
N TYR A 244 20.00 -1.56 -9.63
CA TYR A 244 20.60 -2.39 -8.56
C TYR A 244 19.78 -3.65 -8.34
N VAL A 245 18.46 -3.53 -8.18
CA VAL A 245 17.57 -4.68 -7.94
C VAL A 245 17.62 -5.63 -9.13
N LYS A 246 17.64 -5.10 -10.37
CA LYS A 246 17.82 -5.91 -11.58
C LYS A 246 19.08 -6.76 -11.50
N LYS A 247 20.26 -6.16 -11.25
CA LYS A 247 21.54 -6.87 -11.15
C LYS A 247 21.54 -7.92 -10.02
N LEU A 248 20.92 -7.60 -8.90
CA LEU A 248 20.76 -8.53 -7.77
C LEU A 248 20.01 -9.78 -8.21
N PHE A 249 18.87 -9.63 -8.88
CA PHE A 249 18.06 -10.75 -9.33
C PHE A 249 18.67 -11.47 -10.55
N GLU A 250 19.38 -10.80 -11.46
CA GLU A 250 20.15 -11.44 -12.53
C GLU A 250 21.22 -12.41 -11.96
N SER A 251 21.87 -12.00 -10.87
CA SER A 251 22.86 -12.85 -10.18
C SER A 251 22.20 -14.05 -9.49
N ALA A 252 21.06 -13.85 -8.82
CA ALA A 252 20.34 -14.89 -8.08
C ALA A 252 19.60 -15.87 -9.02
N PHE A 253 19.13 -15.39 -10.17
CA PHE A 253 18.32 -16.13 -11.13
C PHE A 253 18.91 -16.07 -12.56
N PRO A 254 20.11 -16.61 -12.80
CA PRO A 254 20.83 -16.43 -14.08
C PRO A 254 20.17 -17.08 -15.29
N LYS A 255 19.11 -17.89 -15.09
CA LYS A 255 18.32 -18.54 -16.15
C LYS A 255 16.95 -17.90 -16.36
N MET A 256 16.66 -16.81 -15.66
CA MET A 256 15.40 -16.10 -15.75
C MET A 256 15.61 -14.72 -16.39
N ARG A 257 14.56 -14.20 -16.98
CA ARG A 257 14.53 -12.83 -17.51
C ARG A 257 14.18 -11.88 -16.37
N ILE A 258 14.90 -10.79 -16.25
CA ILE A 258 14.63 -9.72 -15.28
C ILE A 258 14.22 -8.46 -16.03
N ARG A 259 13.02 -7.98 -15.77
CA ARG A 259 12.46 -6.76 -16.37
C ARG A 259 12.33 -5.68 -15.31
N VAL A 260 12.73 -4.47 -15.61
CA VAL A 260 12.36 -3.27 -14.86
C VAL A 260 11.27 -2.56 -15.65
N LEU A 261 10.16 -2.27 -15.00
CA LEU A 261 9.00 -1.63 -15.62
C LEU A 261 8.73 -0.29 -14.93
N GLN A 262 8.26 0.67 -15.73
CA GLN A 262 7.93 2.00 -15.26
C GLN A 262 6.45 2.12 -14.94
N ASP A 263 6.14 3.00 -14.00
CA ASP A 263 4.78 3.42 -13.69
C ASP A 263 4.23 4.39 -14.77
N GLN A 264 2.97 4.76 -14.63
CA GLN A 264 2.31 5.73 -15.54
C GLN A 264 2.99 7.09 -15.62
N PHE A 265 3.88 7.41 -14.66
CA PHE A 265 4.66 8.65 -14.64
C PHE A 265 6.06 8.49 -15.24
N GLY A 266 6.38 7.31 -15.79
CA GLY A 266 7.67 7.01 -16.42
C GLY A 266 8.81 6.80 -15.42
N LYS A 267 8.53 6.49 -14.16
CA LYS A 267 9.53 6.17 -13.14
C LYS A 267 9.63 4.67 -12.96
N ASP A 268 10.84 4.14 -12.81
CA ASP A 268 11.04 2.73 -12.47
C ASP A 268 10.25 2.40 -11.21
N ARG A 269 9.37 1.41 -11.29
CA ARG A 269 8.46 1.07 -10.20
C ARG A 269 8.34 -0.42 -9.92
N MET A 270 8.57 -1.26 -10.91
CA MET A 270 8.38 -2.70 -10.75
C MET A 270 9.57 -3.48 -11.29
N VAL A 271 9.91 -4.56 -10.61
CA VAL A 271 10.85 -5.59 -11.11
C VAL A 271 10.11 -6.90 -11.23
N VAL A 272 10.22 -7.52 -12.40
CA VAL A 272 9.62 -8.83 -12.68
C VAL A 272 10.71 -9.84 -13.03
N VAL A 273 10.64 -11.01 -12.39
CA VAL A 273 11.52 -12.15 -12.63
C VAL A 273 10.67 -13.27 -13.21
N ASP A 274 10.91 -13.64 -14.44
CA ASP A 274 10.15 -14.67 -15.17
C ASP A 274 11.02 -15.48 -16.12
N ARG A 275 10.43 -16.44 -16.84
CA ARG A 275 11.18 -17.26 -17.81
C ARG A 275 11.09 -16.77 -19.26
N GLY A 276 10.37 -15.70 -19.51
CA GLY A 276 10.09 -15.19 -20.85
C GLY A 276 8.90 -15.81 -21.54
#